data_434b06d193b54d617fab805515a55c25
#
_entry.id   434b06d193b54d617fab805515a55c25
#
_cell.length_a   1.000
_cell.length_b   1.000
_cell.length_c   1.000
_cell.angle_alpha   90.00
_cell.angle_beta   90.00
_cell.angle_gamma   90.00
#
_symmetry.space_group_name_H-M   'P 1'
#
loop_
_entity.id
_entity.type
_entity.pdbx_description
1 polymer ?
#
loop_
_entity_poly.entity_id
_entity_poly.type
_entity_poly.pdbx_seq_one_letter_code
_entity_poly.pdbx_strand_id
1 'polypeptide(L)'
;MIIGLGSDLCNIERIQNSLERFGERFENRVFTEVERAKARRRPFTIAGTYAKRFAAKEAFSKAVGTGFQQGVFMKDIGVVNARSGAPTLALTGGAAIVLAEMVPSGHEARIHLTLTDDHPWAQAYVIIEALPQ
;
A
#
# COMPACT_ATOMS: atom_id res chain seq x y z
N MET A 1 19.05 -0.48 -9.68
CA MET A 1 18.90 -1.94 -9.46
C MET A 1 17.65 -2.22 -8.63
N ILE A 2 17.01 -3.32 -8.90
CA ILE A 2 15.84 -3.74 -8.13
C ILE A 2 16.31 -4.31 -6.78
N ILE A 3 15.77 -3.76 -5.69
CA ILE A 3 16.12 -4.21 -4.34
C ILE A 3 14.93 -4.83 -3.59
N GLY A 4 13.73 -4.73 -4.14
CA GLY A 4 12.56 -5.36 -3.54
C GLY A 4 11.45 -5.57 -4.54
N LEU A 5 10.70 -6.65 -4.35
CA LEU A 5 9.56 -7.00 -5.17
C LEU A 5 8.51 -7.65 -4.28
N GLY A 6 7.28 -7.18 -4.37
CA GLY A 6 6.16 -7.78 -3.65
C GLY A 6 4.88 -7.70 -4.44
N SER A 7 4.02 -8.66 -4.22
CA SER A 7 2.67 -8.65 -4.77
C SER A 7 1.71 -9.22 -3.75
N ASP A 8 0.45 -8.83 -3.88
CA ASP A 8 -0.59 -9.38 -3.03
C ASP A 8 -1.92 -9.40 -3.77
N LEU A 9 -2.74 -10.38 -3.42
CA LEU A 9 -4.07 -10.56 -3.94
C LEU A 9 -5.05 -10.48 -2.77
N CYS A 10 -6.04 -9.62 -2.87
CA CYS A 10 -7.01 -9.38 -1.79
C CYS A 10 -8.42 -9.64 -2.29
N ASN A 11 -9.19 -10.41 -1.53
CA ASN A 11 -10.61 -10.62 -1.83
C ASN A 11 -11.40 -9.39 -1.38
N ILE A 12 -12.08 -8.73 -2.32
CA ILE A 12 -12.88 -7.52 -2.06
C ILE A 12 -14.00 -7.79 -1.06
N GLU A 13 -14.60 -8.99 -1.10
CA GLU A 13 -15.66 -9.35 -0.16
C GLU A 13 -15.16 -9.42 1.29
N ARG A 14 -13.90 -9.80 1.48
CA ARG A 14 -13.28 -9.81 2.80
C ARG A 14 -13.17 -8.39 3.37
N ILE A 15 -12.84 -7.43 2.53
CA ILE A 15 -12.80 -6.01 2.93
C ILE A 15 -14.21 -5.50 3.21
N GLN A 16 -15.17 -5.86 2.37
CA GLN A 16 -16.56 -5.50 2.57
C GLN A 16 -17.07 -6.00 3.94
N ASN A 17 -16.77 -7.25 4.28
CA ASN A 17 -17.15 -7.83 5.56
C ASN A 17 -16.51 -7.09 6.73
N SER A 18 -15.24 -6.70 6.61
CA SER A 18 -14.56 -5.92 7.65
C SER A 18 -15.18 -4.54 7.83
N LEU A 19 -15.56 -3.88 6.73
CA LEU A 19 -16.24 -2.59 6.77
C LEU A 19 -17.60 -2.71 7.47
N GLU A 20 -18.38 -3.73 7.15
CA GLU A 20 -19.68 -3.95 7.77
C GLU A 20 -19.58 -4.28 9.25
N ARG A 21 -18.57 -5.06 9.63
CA ARG A 21 -18.40 -5.52 11.00
C ARG A 21 -17.77 -4.47 11.92
N PHE A 22 -16.77 -3.75 11.45
CA PHE A 22 -15.98 -2.84 12.28
C PHE A 22 -16.11 -1.36 11.90
N GLY A 23 -16.60 -1.05 10.70
CA GLY A 23 -16.82 0.33 10.25
C GLY A 23 -15.58 1.20 10.33
N GLU A 24 -15.73 2.38 10.93
CA GLU A 24 -14.65 3.35 11.03
C GLU A 24 -13.42 2.85 11.80
N ARG A 25 -13.59 1.92 12.72
CA ARG A 25 -12.44 1.34 13.45
C ARG A 25 -11.49 0.64 12.50
N PHE A 26 -12.03 -0.13 11.53
CA PHE A 26 -11.23 -0.77 10.52
C PHE A 26 -10.57 0.25 9.60
N GLU A 27 -11.34 1.21 9.09
CA GLU A 27 -10.84 2.26 8.20
C GLU A 27 -9.70 3.05 8.85
N ASN A 28 -9.90 3.50 10.09
CA ASN A 28 -8.92 4.32 10.79
C ASN A 28 -7.65 3.56 11.17
N ARG A 29 -7.77 2.26 11.37
CA ARG A 29 -6.63 1.43 11.75
C ARG A 29 -5.73 1.12 10.55
N VAL A 30 -6.30 0.94 9.38
CA VAL A 30 -5.60 0.43 8.19
C VAL A 30 -5.26 1.52 7.19
N PHE A 31 -6.17 2.48 6.99
CA PHE A 31 -6.08 3.43 5.89
C PHE A 31 -5.77 4.85 6.36
N THR A 32 -4.99 5.57 5.54
CA THR A 32 -4.66 6.97 5.77
C THR A 32 -5.87 7.86 5.46
N GLU A 33 -5.81 9.13 5.91
CA GLU A 33 -6.84 10.12 5.57
C GLU A 33 -7.00 10.28 4.06
N VAL A 34 -5.90 10.33 3.32
CA VAL A 34 -5.91 10.46 1.86
C VAL A 34 -6.64 9.28 1.22
N GLU A 35 -6.37 8.06 1.70
CA GLU A 35 -7.01 6.85 1.20
C GLU A 35 -8.50 6.84 1.52
N ARG A 36 -8.87 7.23 2.74
CA ARG A 36 -10.29 7.29 3.15
C ARG A 36 -11.07 8.31 2.34
N ALA A 37 -10.49 9.49 2.11
CA ALA A 37 -11.12 10.53 1.30
C ALA A 37 -11.35 10.05 -0.13
N LYS A 38 -10.36 9.37 -0.71
CA LYS A 38 -10.46 8.82 -2.06
C LYS A 38 -11.57 7.78 -2.16
N ALA A 39 -11.63 6.86 -1.20
CA ALA A 39 -12.64 5.80 -1.19
C ALA A 39 -14.06 6.36 -1.06
N ARG A 40 -14.25 7.37 -0.24
CA ARG A 40 -15.55 7.97 0.01
C ARG A 40 -16.11 8.76 -1.17
N ARG A 41 -15.28 9.17 -2.12
CA ARG A 41 -15.72 9.85 -3.34
C ARG A 41 -16.59 8.96 -4.22
N ARG A 42 -16.43 7.64 -4.13
CA ARG A 42 -17.19 6.66 -4.90
C ARG A 42 -17.77 5.60 -3.96
N PRO A 43 -18.88 5.91 -3.27
CA PRO A 43 -19.41 5.02 -2.23
C PRO A 43 -19.76 3.61 -2.71
N PHE A 44 -20.17 3.46 -3.98
CA PHE A 44 -20.55 2.15 -4.53
C PHE A 44 -19.37 1.23 -4.77
N THR A 45 -18.14 1.77 -4.83
CA THR A 45 -16.94 0.99 -5.07
C THR A 45 -15.95 1.10 -3.91
N ILE A 46 -16.43 1.47 -2.74
CA ILE A 46 -15.57 1.73 -1.57
C ILE A 46 -14.73 0.50 -1.18
N ALA A 47 -15.35 -0.68 -1.17
CA ALA A 47 -14.64 -1.91 -0.81
C ALA A 47 -13.54 -2.25 -1.82
N GLY A 48 -13.78 -2.09 -3.11
CA GLY A 48 -12.77 -2.31 -4.15
C GLY A 48 -11.62 -1.31 -4.05
N THR A 49 -11.93 -0.04 -3.78
CA THR A 49 -10.90 0.99 -3.59
C THR A 49 -10.00 0.65 -2.40
N TYR A 50 -10.59 0.24 -1.28
CA TYR A 50 -9.83 -0.16 -0.11
C TYR A 50 -9.07 -1.46 -0.33
N ALA A 51 -9.67 -2.43 -1.03
CA ALA A 51 -9.01 -3.72 -1.27
C ALA A 51 -7.72 -3.56 -2.08
N LYS A 52 -7.72 -2.70 -3.10
CA LYS A 52 -6.51 -2.40 -3.87
C LYS A 52 -5.42 -1.78 -2.97
N ARG A 53 -5.80 -0.88 -2.09
CA ARG A 53 -4.88 -0.22 -1.17
C ARG A 53 -4.37 -1.17 -0.09
N PHE A 54 -5.25 -2.02 0.42
CA PHE A 54 -4.88 -3.09 1.34
C PHE A 54 -3.83 -4.02 0.70
N ALA A 55 -4.08 -4.45 -0.54
CA ALA A 55 -3.14 -5.27 -1.29
C ALA A 55 -1.79 -4.56 -1.50
N ALA A 56 -1.80 -3.24 -1.72
CA ALA A 56 -0.56 -2.46 -1.87
C ALA A 56 0.28 -2.46 -0.58
N LYS A 57 -0.37 -2.33 0.58
CA LYS A 57 0.31 -2.36 1.88
C LYS A 57 0.94 -3.73 2.14
N GLU A 58 0.21 -4.80 1.87
CA GLU A 58 0.73 -6.16 1.97
C GLU A 58 1.90 -6.39 0.99
N ALA A 59 1.76 -5.93 -0.25
CA ALA A 59 2.80 -6.05 -1.27
C ALA A 59 4.08 -5.32 -0.85
N PHE A 60 3.94 -4.10 -0.29
CA PHE A 60 5.10 -3.37 0.23
C PHE A 60 5.79 -4.14 1.36
N SER A 61 5.03 -4.69 2.30
CA SER A 61 5.58 -5.44 3.42
C SER A 61 6.41 -6.64 2.95
N LYS A 62 5.97 -7.28 1.86
CA LYS A 62 6.72 -8.38 1.24
C LYS A 62 7.96 -7.87 0.51
N ALA A 63 7.86 -6.72 -0.16
CA ALA A 63 8.97 -6.14 -0.91
C ALA A 63 10.14 -5.76 0.00
N VAL A 64 9.86 -5.27 1.20
CA VAL A 64 10.91 -4.96 2.18
C VAL A 64 11.32 -6.17 3.02
N GLY A 65 10.60 -7.28 2.92
CA GLY A 65 10.95 -8.55 3.53
C GLY A 65 10.59 -8.71 5.00
N THR A 66 10.00 -7.70 5.63
CA THR A 66 9.67 -7.74 7.05
C THR A 66 8.27 -8.26 7.35
N GLY A 67 7.35 -8.20 6.37
CA GLY A 67 5.94 -8.28 6.67
C GLY A 67 5.56 -7.11 7.57
N PHE A 68 4.59 -7.32 8.45
CA PHE A 68 4.15 -6.29 9.41
C PHE A 68 4.84 -6.45 10.76
N GLN A 69 6.16 -6.67 10.71
CA GLN A 69 7.03 -6.72 11.88
C GLN A 69 8.02 -5.56 11.82
N GLN A 70 8.85 -5.42 12.84
CA GLN A 70 9.89 -4.39 12.92
C GLN A 70 9.35 -2.96 12.82
N GLY A 71 8.15 -2.72 13.35
CA GLY A 71 7.54 -1.40 13.35
C GLY A 71 6.89 -0.99 12.04
N VAL A 72 6.68 -1.92 11.12
CA VAL A 72 5.99 -1.66 9.84
C VAL A 72 4.49 -1.86 10.06
N PHE A 73 3.72 -0.76 9.97
CA PHE A 73 2.27 -0.77 10.14
C PHE A 73 1.57 -0.35 8.86
N MET A 74 0.38 -0.88 8.63
CA MET A 74 -0.39 -0.58 7.42
C MET A 74 -0.66 0.91 7.24
N LYS A 75 -0.92 1.63 8.31
CA LYS A 75 -1.22 3.05 8.27
C LYS A 75 -0.02 3.92 7.86
N ASP A 76 1.18 3.37 7.96
CA ASP A 76 2.42 4.05 7.55
C ASP A 76 2.73 3.87 6.07
N ILE A 77 1.90 3.10 5.36
CA ILE A 77 2.07 2.80 3.94
C ILE A 77 0.86 3.36 3.20
N GLY A 78 0.93 4.60 2.77
CA GLY A 78 -0.19 5.28 2.13
C GLY A 78 -0.09 5.24 0.61
N VAL A 79 -1.18 4.87 -0.07
CA VAL A 79 -1.27 4.99 -1.52
C VAL A 79 -1.68 6.41 -1.85
N VAL A 80 -0.86 7.08 -2.64
CA VAL A 80 -1.10 8.44 -3.14
C VAL A 80 -0.87 8.48 -4.63
N ASN A 81 -1.30 9.58 -5.28
CA ASN A 81 -1.04 9.77 -6.69
C ASN A 81 0.13 10.74 -6.88
N ALA A 82 1.09 10.36 -7.71
CA ALA A 82 2.17 11.25 -8.13
C ALA A 82 1.61 12.34 -9.06
N ARG A 83 2.43 13.33 -9.41
CA ARG A 83 2.04 14.39 -10.34
C ARG A 83 1.54 13.87 -11.68
N SER A 84 2.12 12.77 -12.14
CA SER A 84 1.72 12.10 -13.39
C SER A 84 0.32 11.48 -13.32
N GLY A 85 -0.27 11.39 -12.12
CA GLY A 85 -1.50 10.65 -11.87
C GLY A 85 -1.29 9.19 -11.53
N ALA A 86 -0.07 8.66 -11.70
CA ALA A 86 0.24 7.29 -11.38
C ALA A 86 0.23 7.06 -9.86
N PRO A 87 -0.23 5.88 -9.38
CA PRO A 87 -0.18 5.59 -7.96
C PRO A 87 1.26 5.37 -7.50
N THR A 88 1.54 5.78 -6.29
CA THR A 88 2.80 5.51 -5.61
C THR A 88 2.54 5.41 -4.10
N LEU A 89 3.59 5.18 -3.32
CA LEU A 89 3.47 5.07 -1.87
C LEU A 89 4.12 6.25 -1.17
N ALA A 90 3.43 6.79 -0.18
CA ALA A 90 3.98 7.74 0.79
C ALA A 90 4.19 6.97 2.09
N LEU A 91 5.42 6.93 2.56
CA LEU A 91 5.81 6.14 3.72
C LEU A 91 6.10 7.03 4.91
N THR A 92 5.68 6.58 6.09
CA THR A 92 5.98 7.23 7.37
C THR A 92 6.46 6.17 8.37
N GLY A 93 6.91 6.62 9.54
CA GLY A 93 7.23 5.74 10.66
C GLY A 93 8.18 4.60 10.31
N GLY A 94 7.89 3.43 10.84
CA GLY A 94 8.72 2.24 10.67
C GLY A 94 8.85 1.78 9.23
N ALA A 95 7.83 1.98 8.40
CA ALA A 95 7.91 1.64 6.97
C ALA A 95 8.98 2.47 6.26
N ALA A 96 9.03 3.78 6.55
CA ALA A 96 10.06 4.66 5.97
C ALA A 96 11.46 4.27 6.46
N ILE A 97 11.59 3.92 7.73
CA ILE A 97 12.87 3.52 8.32
C ILE A 97 13.39 2.23 7.69
N VAL A 98 12.54 1.22 7.57
CA VAL A 98 12.93 -0.07 6.97
C VAL A 98 13.35 0.10 5.52
N LEU A 99 12.63 0.91 4.75
CA LEU A 99 13.02 1.18 3.37
C LEU A 99 14.39 1.86 3.32
N ALA A 100 14.61 2.89 4.14
CA ALA A 100 15.88 3.60 4.17
C ALA A 100 17.06 2.67 4.47
N GLU A 101 16.87 1.70 5.36
CA GLU A 101 17.92 0.75 5.75
C GLU A 101 18.31 -0.21 4.63
N MET A 102 17.39 -0.51 3.70
CA MET A 102 17.71 -1.41 2.59
C MET A 102 18.33 -0.71 1.39
N VAL A 103 18.30 0.62 1.33
CA VAL A 103 18.87 1.38 0.22
C VAL A 103 20.38 1.48 0.38
N PRO A 104 21.18 1.07 -0.63
CA PRO A 104 22.63 1.19 -0.54
C PRO A 104 23.10 2.63 -0.42
N SER A 105 24.27 2.83 0.18
CA SER A 105 24.88 4.16 0.30
C SER A 105 25.03 4.80 -1.08
N GLY A 106 24.72 6.11 -1.16
CA GLY A 106 24.81 6.85 -2.41
C GLY A 106 23.65 6.61 -3.38
N HIS A 107 22.59 5.95 -2.91
CA HIS A 107 21.42 5.65 -3.71
C HIS A 107 20.16 6.23 -3.09
N GLU A 108 19.12 6.37 -3.90
CA GLU A 108 17.79 6.71 -3.42
C GLU A 108 16.80 5.65 -3.88
N ALA A 109 15.73 5.47 -3.12
CA ALA A 109 14.68 4.52 -3.46
C ALA A 109 13.68 5.15 -4.41
N ARG A 110 13.24 4.36 -5.39
CA ARG A 110 12.08 4.67 -6.22
C ARG A 110 11.11 3.51 -6.11
N ILE A 111 9.86 3.82 -5.78
CA ILE A 111 8.81 2.81 -5.64
C ILE A 111 7.92 2.86 -6.86
N HIS A 112 7.77 1.70 -7.49
CA HIS A 112 6.84 1.50 -8.60
C HIS A 112 5.66 0.69 -8.08
N LEU A 113 4.46 1.18 -8.33
CA LEU A 113 3.23 0.56 -7.83
C LEU A 113 2.22 0.45 -8.96
N THR A 114 1.60 -0.71 -9.07
CA THR A 114 0.43 -0.88 -9.90
C THR A 114 -0.69 -1.54 -9.11
N LEU A 115 -1.91 -1.09 -9.35
CA LEU A 115 -3.13 -1.57 -8.69
C LEU A 115 -4.11 -1.98 -9.76
N THR A 116 -4.78 -3.10 -9.54
CA THR A 116 -5.86 -3.55 -10.42
C THR A 116 -6.91 -4.28 -9.63
N ASP A 117 -8.13 -4.31 -10.15
CA ASP A 117 -9.19 -5.13 -9.58
C ASP A 117 -10.04 -5.74 -10.69
N ASP A 118 -10.48 -6.95 -10.43
CA ASP A 118 -11.44 -7.68 -11.24
C ASP A 118 -12.24 -8.51 -10.24
N HIS A 119 -13.45 -8.04 -9.94
CA HIS A 119 -14.25 -8.59 -8.86
C HIS A 119 -14.33 -10.12 -8.93
N PRO A 120 -14.09 -10.85 -7.84
CA PRO A 120 -13.96 -10.37 -6.45
C PRO A 120 -12.53 -10.07 -6.01
N TRP A 121 -11.55 -9.91 -6.93
CA TRP A 121 -10.15 -9.80 -6.61
C TRP A 121 -9.61 -8.40 -6.83
N ALA A 122 -8.76 -7.96 -5.92
CA ALA A 122 -7.91 -6.79 -6.07
C ALA A 122 -6.46 -7.22 -5.95
N GLN A 123 -5.57 -6.58 -6.69
CA GLN A 123 -4.17 -6.97 -6.75
C GLN A 123 -3.28 -5.74 -6.77
N ALA A 124 -2.09 -5.88 -6.16
CA ALA A 124 -1.07 -4.85 -6.19
C ALA A 124 0.29 -5.49 -6.45
N TYR A 125 1.13 -4.78 -7.20
CA TYR A 125 2.56 -5.08 -7.35
C TYR A 125 3.37 -3.88 -6.88
N VAL A 126 4.41 -4.16 -6.11
CA VAL A 126 5.37 -3.16 -5.65
C VAL A 126 6.75 -3.59 -6.10
N ILE A 127 7.45 -2.69 -6.77
CA ILE A 127 8.87 -2.86 -7.12
C ILE A 127 9.62 -1.69 -6.48
N ILE A 128 10.68 -2.02 -5.76
CA ILE A 128 11.55 -1.01 -5.15
C ILE A 128 12.87 -1.03 -5.89
N GLU A 129 13.20 0.11 -6.45
CA GLU A 129 14.42 0.31 -7.22
C GLU A 129 15.36 1.25 -6.47
N ALA A 130 16.64 0.93 -6.43
CA ALA A 130 17.66 1.82 -5.91
C ALA A 130 18.39 2.46 -7.10
N LEU A 131 18.42 3.79 -7.11
CA LEU A 131 19.04 4.58 -8.16
C LEU A 131 20.20 5.39 -7.59
N PRO A 132 21.32 5.53 -8.31
CA PRO A 132 22.40 6.42 -7.89
C PRO A 132 21.91 7.85 -7.73
N GLN A 133 22.35 8.48 -6.67
CA GLN A 133 22.08 9.90 -6.44
C GLN A 133 23.02 10.78 -7.26
#